data_2cd6e26c1a89d7fb2bac60cc389b97b9
#
_entry.id   2cd6e26c1a89d7fb2bac60cc389b97b9
#
_cell.length_a   1.000
_cell.length_b   1.000
_cell.length_c   1.000
_cell.angle_alpha   90.00
_cell.angle_beta   90.00
_cell.angle_gamma   90.00
#
_symmetry.space_group_name_H-M   'P 1'
#
loop_
_entity.id
_entity.type
_entity.pdbx_description
1 polymer ?
#
loop_
_entity_poly.entity_id
_entity_poly.type
_entity_poly.pdbx_seq_one_letter_code
_entity_poly.pdbx_strand_id
1 'polypeptide(L)'
;MSKILVVDDELDISELVALHLARDGHECVCLTNGLEVFPYVTSHQPDLIVLDLMLPGQDGLTVFKRLRADSRSRTTPVIILTARAQMSDRISGLELGADDYLTKPFSPRELALRISAVLRRTQRVQAVSEVKTGRFLLDRKNMKLFLDDTPVDLTTTEFKLLATLMENDKAVHTRSELLREVWGYSDEVATRTLDTHVKRLREKLGDAGRHIVTVRGTGYQFCVTLPDS
;
A
#
# COMPACT_ATOMS: atom_id res chain seq x y z
N MET A 1 -18.73 -4.27 3.83
CA MET A 1 -19.02 -2.83 3.71
C MET A 1 -17.78 -2.11 4.23
N SER A 2 -17.13 -1.28 3.42
CA SER A 2 -15.92 -0.54 3.80
C SER A 2 -16.17 0.94 3.66
N LYS A 3 -15.48 1.74 4.50
CA LYS A 3 -15.52 3.21 4.47
C LYS A 3 -14.38 3.74 3.61
N ILE A 4 -14.69 4.45 2.56
CA ILE A 4 -13.72 4.96 1.61
C ILE A 4 -13.75 6.48 1.63
N LEU A 5 -12.59 7.09 1.78
CA LEU A 5 -12.42 8.53 1.67
C LEU A 5 -11.85 8.85 0.28
N VAL A 6 -12.57 9.65 -0.50
CA VAL A 6 -12.10 10.18 -1.78
C VAL A 6 -11.80 11.66 -1.61
N VAL A 7 -10.58 12.07 -1.96
CA VAL A 7 -10.10 13.44 -1.85
C VAL A 7 -9.65 13.91 -3.23
N ASP A 8 -10.46 14.75 -3.84
CA ASP A 8 -10.22 15.32 -5.18
C ASP A 8 -10.99 16.63 -5.28
N ASP A 9 -10.38 17.69 -5.80
CA ASP A 9 -11.04 18.98 -5.96
C ASP A 9 -12.08 19.00 -7.10
N GLU A 10 -12.04 18.00 -7.99
CA GLU A 10 -13.03 17.78 -9.03
C GLU A 10 -14.24 16.98 -8.47
N LEU A 11 -15.24 17.70 -7.92
CA LEU A 11 -16.43 17.09 -7.30
C LEU A 11 -17.16 16.12 -8.21
N ASP A 12 -17.33 16.44 -9.50
CA ASP A 12 -18.04 15.59 -10.47
C ASP A 12 -17.40 14.20 -10.58
N ILE A 13 -16.06 14.13 -10.54
CA ILE A 13 -15.31 12.87 -10.56
C ILE A 13 -15.52 12.11 -9.26
N SER A 14 -15.39 12.80 -8.13
CA SER A 14 -15.54 12.21 -6.79
C SER A 14 -16.95 11.64 -6.59
N GLU A 15 -18.01 12.36 -6.99
CA GLU A 15 -19.39 11.90 -6.91
C GLU A 15 -19.66 10.69 -7.81
N LEU A 16 -19.10 10.67 -9.02
CA LEU A 16 -19.25 9.54 -9.92
C LEU A 16 -18.52 8.29 -9.39
N VAL A 17 -17.35 8.46 -8.79
CA VAL A 17 -16.64 7.38 -8.09
C VAL A 17 -17.45 6.90 -6.91
N ALA A 18 -17.99 7.79 -6.08
CA ALA A 18 -18.84 7.45 -4.94
C ALA A 18 -20.06 6.65 -5.34
N LEU A 19 -20.70 6.99 -6.47
CA LEU A 19 -21.83 6.26 -7.01
C LEU A 19 -21.46 4.81 -7.39
N HIS A 20 -20.29 4.59 -8.00
CA HIS A 20 -19.82 3.24 -8.32
C HIS A 20 -19.53 2.43 -7.06
N LEU A 21 -18.86 3.04 -6.08
CA LEU A 21 -18.55 2.39 -4.81
C LEU A 21 -19.78 2.05 -3.99
N ALA A 22 -20.80 2.90 -4.00
CA ALA A 22 -22.08 2.63 -3.33
C ALA A 22 -22.81 1.42 -3.94
N ARG A 23 -22.74 1.25 -5.27
CA ARG A 23 -23.27 0.05 -5.96
C ARG A 23 -22.56 -1.24 -5.54
N ASP A 24 -21.28 -1.14 -5.20
CA ASP A 24 -20.46 -2.26 -4.71
C ASP A 24 -20.62 -2.46 -3.18
N GLY A 25 -21.51 -1.71 -2.53
CA GLY A 25 -21.82 -1.85 -1.10
C GLY A 25 -20.84 -1.17 -0.16
N HIS A 26 -20.08 -0.16 -0.64
CA HIS A 26 -19.18 0.64 0.16
C HIS A 26 -19.79 1.99 0.56
N GLU A 27 -19.37 2.52 1.71
CA GLU A 27 -19.66 3.88 2.14
C GLU A 27 -18.55 4.80 1.62
N CYS A 28 -18.91 5.89 0.95
CA CYS A 28 -17.95 6.83 0.39
C CYS A 28 -18.19 8.24 0.93
N VAL A 29 -17.13 8.91 1.37
CA VAL A 29 -17.13 10.33 1.73
C VAL A 29 -16.15 11.05 0.81
N CYS A 30 -16.57 12.22 0.30
CA CYS A 30 -15.76 13.04 -0.58
C CYS A 30 -15.32 14.30 0.15
N LEU A 31 -14.04 14.64 0.03
CA LEU A 31 -13.46 15.91 0.49
C LEU A 31 -12.76 16.60 -0.69
N THR A 32 -12.76 17.92 -0.70
CA THR A 32 -12.16 18.70 -1.79
C THR A 32 -10.94 19.52 -1.37
N ASN A 33 -10.58 19.47 -0.08
CA ASN A 33 -9.51 20.29 0.48
C ASN A 33 -8.55 19.45 1.32
N GLY A 34 -7.25 19.56 1.05
CA GLY A 34 -6.21 18.81 1.76
C GLY A 34 -6.15 19.07 3.26
N LEU A 35 -6.56 20.27 3.74
CA LEU A 35 -6.58 20.61 5.16
C LEU A 35 -7.58 19.76 5.96
N GLU A 36 -8.65 19.28 5.34
CA GLU A 36 -9.71 18.51 5.98
C GLU A 36 -9.35 17.03 6.13
N VAL A 37 -8.41 16.52 5.34
CA VAL A 37 -8.11 15.08 5.23
C VAL A 37 -7.61 14.51 6.54
N PHE A 38 -6.58 15.11 7.12
CA PHE A 38 -5.97 14.56 8.34
C PHE A 38 -6.93 14.57 9.55
N PRO A 39 -7.67 15.66 9.83
CA PRO A 39 -8.71 15.65 10.86
C PRO A 39 -9.77 14.58 10.62
N TYR A 40 -10.25 14.44 9.39
CA TYR A 40 -11.23 13.43 9.04
C TYR A 40 -10.72 12.00 9.27
N VAL A 41 -9.54 11.68 8.74
CA VAL A 41 -8.94 10.34 8.86
C VAL A 41 -8.73 9.93 10.30
N THR A 42 -8.25 10.85 11.14
CA THR A 42 -7.99 10.56 12.57
C THR A 42 -9.26 10.34 13.38
N SER A 43 -10.38 10.95 12.98
CA SER A 43 -11.67 10.83 13.67
C SER A 43 -12.52 9.65 13.17
N HIS A 44 -12.48 9.34 11.87
CA HIS A 44 -13.39 8.37 11.22
C HIS A 44 -12.70 7.06 10.80
N GLN A 45 -11.37 7.03 10.74
CA GLN A 45 -10.57 5.84 10.42
C GLN A 45 -11.09 5.09 9.17
N PRO A 46 -11.01 5.69 7.97
CA PRO A 46 -11.46 5.03 6.75
C PRO A 46 -10.62 3.80 6.43
N ASP A 47 -11.23 2.80 5.78
CA ASP A 47 -10.57 1.56 5.37
C ASP A 47 -9.63 1.76 4.16
N LEU A 48 -9.83 2.84 3.38
CA LEU A 48 -9.01 3.22 2.24
C LEU A 48 -9.17 4.72 1.96
N ILE A 49 -8.08 5.33 1.50
CA ILE A 49 -8.05 6.72 1.07
C ILE A 49 -7.66 6.78 -0.41
N VAL A 50 -8.43 7.49 -1.22
CA VAL A 50 -8.05 7.94 -2.56
C VAL A 50 -7.65 9.40 -2.43
N LEU A 51 -6.45 9.76 -2.86
CA LEU A 51 -5.85 11.07 -2.60
C LEU A 51 -5.28 11.69 -3.86
N ASP A 52 -5.85 12.79 -4.31
CA ASP A 52 -5.22 13.63 -5.34
C ASP A 52 -4.01 14.37 -4.75
N LEU A 53 -2.96 14.51 -5.54
CA LEU A 53 -1.79 15.31 -5.18
C LEU A 53 -2.06 16.81 -5.35
N MET A 54 -2.94 17.19 -6.28
CA MET A 54 -3.24 18.59 -6.63
C MET A 54 -4.47 19.09 -5.86
N LEU A 55 -4.33 19.28 -4.55
CA LEU A 55 -5.44 19.74 -3.71
C LEU A 55 -5.26 21.19 -3.28
N PRO A 56 -6.35 21.96 -3.18
CA PRO A 56 -6.33 23.26 -2.55
C PRO A 56 -6.10 23.14 -1.04
N GLY A 57 -5.58 24.21 -0.45
CA GLY A 57 -5.31 24.34 0.99
C GLY A 57 -4.02 23.62 1.41
N GLN A 58 -3.94 22.31 1.31
CA GLN A 58 -2.72 21.53 1.57
C GLN A 58 -2.53 20.53 0.45
N ASP A 59 -1.34 20.53 -0.17
CA ASP A 59 -1.02 19.59 -1.25
C ASP A 59 -1.07 18.13 -0.77
N GLY A 60 -1.52 17.23 -1.67
CA GLY A 60 -1.75 15.84 -1.33
C GLY A 60 -0.48 15.09 -0.91
N LEU A 61 0.69 15.48 -1.41
CA LEU A 61 1.96 14.85 -1.01
C LEU A 61 2.30 15.16 0.46
N THR A 62 2.07 16.37 0.90
CA THR A 62 2.22 16.78 2.30
C THR A 62 1.20 16.08 3.19
N VAL A 63 -0.06 15.97 2.74
CA VAL A 63 -1.10 15.18 3.43
C VAL A 63 -0.66 13.73 3.57
N PHE A 64 -0.20 13.10 2.50
CA PHE A 64 0.25 11.71 2.49
C PHE A 64 1.41 11.47 3.47
N LYS A 65 2.44 12.32 3.45
CA LYS A 65 3.56 12.25 4.40
C LYS A 65 3.06 12.30 5.84
N ARG A 66 2.12 13.19 6.14
CA ARG A 66 1.52 13.32 7.48
C ARG A 66 0.74 12.08 7.88
N LEU A 67 -0.05 11.50 6.97
CA LEU A 67 -0.77 10.24 7.21
C LEU A 67 0.19 9.08 7.53
N ARG A 68 1.31 8.99 6.84
CA ARG A 68 2.34 7.93 7.07
C ARG A 68 3.14 8.14 8.35
N ALA A 69 3.25 9.38 8.85
CA ALA A 69 3.94 9.69 10.10
C ALA A 69 3.07 9.42 11.36
N ASP A 70 1.73 9.43 11.23
CA ASP A 70 0.83 9.22 12.37
C ASP A 70 0.50 7.73 12.56
N SER A 71 0.64 7.24 13.80
CA SER A 71 0.44 5.82 14.14
C SER A 71 -0.96 5.27 13.87
N ARG A 72 -1.98 6.13 13.84
CA ARG A 72 -3.39 5.76 13.62
C ARG A 72 -3.75 5.61 12.14
N SER A 73 -3.02 6.30 11.25
CA SER A 73 -3.32 6.34 9.81
C SER A 73 -2.24 5.73 8.92
N ARG A 74 -1.04 5.47 9.45
CA ARG A 74 0.09 4.99 8.63
C ARG A 74 -0.16 3.66 7.92
N THR A 75 -1.03 2.80 8.45
CA THR A 75 -1.40 1.51 7.87
C THR A 75 -2.65 1.58 6.98
N THR A 76 -3.36 2.73 6.95
CA THR A 76 -4.50 2.91 6.07
C THR A 76 -4.04 2.89 4.62
N PRO A 77 -4.59 2.02 3.76
CA PRO A 77 -4.25 1.98 2.36
C PRO A 77 -4.54 3.30 1.65
N VAL A 78 -3.61 3.76 0.81
CA VAL A 78 -3.75 5.00 0.04
C VAL A 78 -3.50 4.74 -1.43
N ILE A 79 -4.48 5.09 -2.26
CA ILE A 79 -4.34 5.18 -3.72
C ILE A 79 -4.10 6.65 -4.07
N ILE A 80 -2.98 6.95 -4.72
CA ILE A 80 -2.66 8.31 -5.14
C ILE A 80 -3.17 8.56 -6.57
N LEU A 81 -3.88 9.67 -6.76
CA LEU A 81 -4.23 10.21 -8.07
C LEU A 81 -3.17 11.24 -8.48
N THR A 82 -2.72 11.23 -9.73
CA THR A 82 -1.67 12.13 -10.20
C THR A 82 -1.84 12.50 -11.67
N ALA A 83 -1.48 13.71 -12.07
CA ALA A 83 -1.43 14.10 -13.46
C ALA A 83 -0.23 13.46 -14.18
N ARG A 84 -0.38 13.13 -15.47
CA ARG A 84 0.66 12.50 -16.30
C ARG A 84 1.98 13.26 -16.34
N ALA A 85 1.93 14.59 -16.23
CA ALA A 85 3.11 15.46 -16.27
C ALA A 85 4.01 15.39 -15.03
N GLN A 86 3.50 14.84 -13.92
CA GLN A 86 4.20 14.73 -12.64
C GLN A 86 4.80 13.33 -12.43
N MET A 87 5.33 12.73 -13.51
CA MET A 87 5.97 11.40 -13.39
C MET A 87 7.20 11.40 -12.44
N SER A 88 7.85 12.55 -12.23
CA SER A 88 8.86 12.72 -11.19
C SER A 88 8.27 12.57 -9.77
N ASP A 89 7.04 13.03 -9.57
CA ASP A 89 6.35 12.94 -8.29
C ASP A 89 5.82 11.53 -8.03
N ARG A 90 5.57 10.72 -9.09
CA ARG A 90 5.31 9.28 -8.98
C ARG A 90 6.48 8.53 -8.35
N ILE A 91 7.72 8.89 -8.68
CA ILE A 91 8.92 8.29 -8.08
C ILE A 91 8.97 8.69 -6.60
N SER A 92 8.72 9.96 -6.27
CA SER A 92 8.67 10.44 -4.88
C SER A 92 7.51 9.82 -4.08
N GLY A 93 6.35 9.65 -4.67
CA GLY A 93 5.19 9.03 -4.04
C GLY A 93 5.35 7.51 -3.87
N LEU A 94 5.87 6.80 -4.88
CA LEU A 94 6.28 5.39 -4.79
C LEU A 94 7.35 5.22 -3.71
N GLU A 95 8.29 6.15 -3.65
CA GLU A 95 9.25 6.22 -2.57
C GLU A 95 8.63 6.46 -1.19
N LEU A 96 7.41 6.96 -1.06
CA LEU A 96 6.72 7.18 0.20
C LEU A 96 5.81 6.02 0.66
N GLY A 97 5.64 4.96 -0.14
CA GLY A 97 4.91 3.75 0.25
C GLY A 97 3.39 3.85 0.08
N ALA A 98 2.90 4.46 -1.00
CA ALA A 98 1.49 4.35 -1.39
C ALA A 98 1.15 2.94 -1.89
N ASP A 99 -0.10 2.54 -1.71
CA ASP A 99 -0.55 1.18 -2.02
C ASP A 99 -0.88 1.00 -3.51
N ASP A 100 -1.27 2.08 -4.19
CA ASP A 100 -1.48 2.13 -5.64
C ASP A 100 -1.38 3.57 -6.16
N TYR A 101 -1.26 3.71 -7.50
CA TYR A 101 -1.22 4.98 -8.22
C TYR A 101 -2.10 4.90 -9.45
N LEU A 102 -2.84 5.97 -9.70
CA LEU A 102 -3.65 6.11 -10.90
C LEU A 102 -3.42 7.48 -11.55
N THR A 103 -3.11 7.48 -12.84
CA THR A 103 -2.87 8.73 -13.57
C THR A 103 -4.17 9.31 -14.14
N LYS A 104 -4.37 10.61 -13.95
CA LYS A 104 -5.43 11.36 -14.64
C LYS A 104 -5.07 11.56 -16.13
N PRO A 105 -6.02 11.45 -17.09
CA PRO A 105 -7.41 11.06 -16.85
C PRO A 105 -7.59 9.54 -16.68
N PHE A 106 -8.49 9.16 -15.78
CA PHE A 106 -8.87 7.77 -15.54
C PHE A 106 -10.39 7.58 -15.66
N SER A 107 -10.84 6.35 -15.82
CA SER A 107 -12.27 6.07 -15.73
C SER A 107 -12.68 5.79 -14.27
N PRO A 108 -13.84 6.27 -13.81
CA PRO A 108 -14.35 5.97 -12.46
C PRO A 108 -14.46 4.47 -12.20
N ARG A 109 -14.77 3.69 -13.23
CA ARG A 109 -14.79 2.23 -13.16
C ARG A 109 -13.41 1.64 -12.89
N GLU A 110 -12.35 2.18 -13.52
CA GLU A 110 -10.97 1.73 -13.26
C GLU A 110 -10.59 1.98 -11.81
N LEU A 111 -10.87 3.17 -11.29
CA LEU A 111 -10.60 3.51 -9.89
C LEU A 111 -11.38 2.59 -8.93
N ALA A 112 -12.68 2.34 -9.17
CA ALA A 112 -13.47 1.43 -8.36
C ALA A 112 -12.91 -0.01 -8.35
N LEU A 113 -12.43 -0.52 -9.50
CA LEU A 113 -11.78 -1.82 -9.59
C LEU A 113 -10.47 -1.86 -8.79
N ARG A 114 -9.66 -0.80 -8.81
CA ARG A 114 -8.43 -0.69 -8.04
C ARG A 114 -8.71 -0.64 -6.53
N ILE A 115 -9.68 0.16 -6.12
CA ILE A 115 -10.15 0.22 -4.72
C ILE A 115 -10.56 -1.17 -4.23
N SER A 116 -11.43 -1.87 -4.99
CA SER A 116 -11.87 -3.22 -4.65
C SER A 116 -10.70 -4.20 -4.57
N ALA A 117 -9.71 -4.08 -5.45
CA ALA A 117 -8.50 -4.90 -5.41
C ALA A 117 -7.66 -4.64 -4.16
N VAL A 118 -7.46 -3.39 -3.76
CA VAL A 118 -6.71 -3.02 -2.55
C VAL A 118 -7.44 -3.51 -1.30
N LEU A 119 -8.75 -3.28 -1.18
CA LEU A 119 -9.56 -3.72 -0.04
C LEU A 119 -9.58 -5.25 0.11
N ARG A 120 -9.78 -6.00 -0.97
CA ARG A 120 -9.77 -7.47 -0.96
C ARG A 120 -8.43 -8.02 -0.45
N ARG A 121 -7.33 -7.39 -0.79
CA ARG A 121 -5.99 -7.79 -0.32
C ARG A 121 -5.82 -7.57 1.17
N THR A 122 -6.36 -6.47 1.70
CA THR A 122 -6.35 -6.19 3.14
C THR A 122 -7.13 -7.24 3.92
N GLN A 123 -8.27 -7.71 3.38
CA GLN A 123 -9.09 -8.75 4.01
C GLN A 123 -8.47 -10.16 3.91
N ARG A 124 -7.78 -10.49 2.83
CA ARG A 124 -7.21 -11.84 2.61
C ARG A 124 -6.04 -12.15 3.55
N VAL A 125 -5.33 -11.12 4.01
CA VAL A 125 -4.21 -11.26 4.98
C VAL A 125 -4.71 -11.67 6.38
N GLN A 126 -6.00 -11.53 6.68
CA GLN A 126 -6.59 -11.78 8.01
C GLN A 126 -6.92 -13.26 8.30
N ALA A 127 -6.80 -14.18 7.33
CA ALA A 127 -7.29 -15.56 7.47
C ALA A 127 -6.42 -16.47 8.38
N VAL A 128 -5.15 -16.13 8.63
CA VAL A 128 -4.26 -16.82 9.58
C VAL A 128 -3.74 -15.77 10.56
N SER A 129 -4.08 -15.88 11.83
CA SER A 129 -3.89 -14.81 12.79
C SER A 129 -2.41 -14.48 13.08
N GLU A 130 -1.54 -15.46 13.18
CA GLU A 130 -0.12 -15.27 13.47
C GLU A 130 0.75 -16.27 12.72
N VAL A 131 1.86 -15.81 12.16
CA VAL A 131 2.90 -16.65 11.55
C VAL A 131 4.23 -16.33 12.22
N LYS A 132 4.77 -17.30 12.94
CA LYS A 132 6.11 -17.18 13.54
C LYS A 132 7.12 -17.94 12.70
N THR A 133 8.16 -17.26 12.24
CA THR A 133 9.21 -17.83 11.39
C THR A 133 10.57 -17.26 11.82
N GLY A 134 11.35 -18.06 12.52
CA GLY A 134 12.61 -17.61 13.12
C GLY A 134 12.38 -16.42 14.06
N ARG A 135 13.03 -15.30 13.76
CA ARG A 135 12.94 -14.02 14.51
C ARG A 135 11.66 -13.22 14.22
N PHE A 136 10.92 -13.60 13.17
CA PHE A 136 9.77 -12.84 12.65
C PHE A 136 8.48 -13.39 13.24
N LEU A 137 7.65 -12.52 13.80
CA LEU A 137 6.28 -12.79 14.17
C LEU A 137 5.36 -11.83 13.40
N LEU A 138 4.61 -12.39 12.44
CA LEU A 138 3.61 -11.67 11.66
C LEU A 138 2.24 -11.82 12.29
N ASP A 139 1.71 -10.76 12.89
CA ASP A 139 0.30 -10.66 13.27
C ASP A 139 -0.50 -10.17 12.05
N ARG A 140 -1.06 -11.11 11.32
CA ARG A 140 -1.82 -10.82 10.08
C ARG A 140 -3.13 -10.13 10.37
N LYS A 141 -3.73 -10.37 11.54
CA LYS A 141 -5.00 -9.75 11.94
C LYS A 141 -4.84 -8.24 12.16
N ASN A 142 -3.77 -7.85 12.84
CA ASN A 142 -3.50 -6.45 13.16
C ASN A 142 -2.49 -5.81 12.20
N MET A 143 -2.03 -6.54 11.17
CA MET A 143 -1.01 -6.12 10.20
C MET A 143 0.26 -5.60 10.88
N LYS A 144 0.72 -6.29 11.92
CA LYS A 144 1.90 -5.95 12.69
C LYS A 144 3.01 -6.96 12.50
N LEU A 145 4.23 -6.47 12.40
CA LEU A 145 5.45 -7.27 12.44
C LEU A 145 6.14 -7.05 13.76
N PHE A 146 6.57 -8.16 14.38
CA PHE A 146 7.53 -8.13 15.48
C PHE A 146 8.79 -8.87 15.05
N LEU A 147 9.94 -8.28 15.34
CA LEU A 147 11.26 -8.85 15.13
C LEU A 147 11.93 -8.97 16.51
N ASP A 148 12.19 -10.21 16.96
CA ASP A 148 12.65 -10.48 18.31
C ASP A 148 11.78 -9.76 19.37
N ASP A 149 10.46 -9.91 19.26
CA ASP A 149 9.43 -9.28 20.09
C ASP A 149 9.39 -7.73 20.05
N THR A 150 10.22 -7.10 19.22
CA THR A 150 10.21 -5.65 18.99
C THR A 150 9.34 -5.31 17.80
N PRO A 151 8.35 -4.40 17.94
CA PRO A 151 7.48 -4.02 16.83
C PRO A 151 8.25 -3.26 15.75
N VAL A 152 8.03 -3.63 14.49
CA VAL A 152 8.56 -2.96 13.29
C VAL A 152 7.43 -2.31 12.53
N ASP A 153 7.53 -1.02 12.28
CA ASP A 153 6.51 -0.23 11.59
C ASP A 153 6.57 -0.40 10.08
N LEU A 154 5.66 -1.21 9.55
CA LEU A 154 5.49 -1.41 8.12
C LEU A 154 4.23 -0.71 7.60
N THR A 155 4.29 -0.24 6.36
CA THR A 155 3.07 0.12 5.62
C THR A 155 2.31 -1.14 5.23
N THR A 156 1.04 -1.01 4.86
CA THR A 156 0.21 -2.13 4.39
C THR A 156 0.89 -2.92 3.27
N THR A 157 1.47 -2.22 2.31
CA THR A 157 2.14 -2.84 1.15
C THR A 157 3.43 -3.55 1.56
N GLU A 158 4.25 -2.96 2.42
CA GLU A 158 5.48 -3.58 2.95
C GLU A 158 5.15 -4.83 3.77
N PHE A 159 4.10 -4.77 4.60
CA PHE A 159 3.64 -5.93 5.35
C PHE A 159 3.18 -7.07 4.43
N LYS A 160 2.36 -6.75 3.41
CA LYS A 160 1.90 -7.75 2.43
C LYS A 160 3.06 -8.37 1.67
N LEU A 161 3.99 -7.55 1.20
CA LEU A 161 5.19 -8.00 0.50
C LEU A 161 5.99 -8.98 1.35
N LEU A 162 6.24 -8.65 2.61
CA LEU A 162 6.94 -9.54 3.54
C LEU A 162 6.13 -10.82 3.79
N ALA A 163 4.82 -10.71 4.04
CA ALA A 163 3.94 -11.85 4.27
C ALA A 163 3.93 -12.81 3.08
N THR A 164 3.84 -12.29 1.85
CA THR A 164 3.91 -13.10 0.61
C THR A 164 5.25 -13.81 0.49
N LEU A 165 6.35 -13.11 0.72
CA LEU A 165 7.70 -13.70 0.65
C LEU A 165 7.91 -14.78 1.72
N MET A 166 7.29 -14.65 2.89
CA MET A 166 7.42 -15.59 4.01
C MET A 166 6.47 -16.79 3.92
N GLU A 167 5.49 -16.81 3.01
CA GLU A 167 4.54 -17.94 2.88
C GLU A 167 5.22 -19.26 2.56
N ASN A 168 6.30 -19.21 1.78
CA ASN A 168 7.09 -20.39 1.41
C ASN A 168 8.58 -20.09 1.59
N ASP A 169 9.19 -20.66 2.64
CA ASP A 169 10.63 -20.51 2.87
C ASP A 169 11.44 -20.96 1.66
N LYS A 170 12.38 -20.13 1.23
CA LYS A 170 13.25 -20.35 0.05
C LYS A 170 12.56 -20.41 -1.31
N ALA A 171 11.24 -20.26 -1.39
CA ALA A 171 10.58 -20.13 -2.69
C ALA A 171 11.00 -18.83 -3.38
N VAL A 172 11.36 -18.94 -4.65
CA VAL A 172 11.67 -17.77 -5.47
C VAL A 172 10.38 -17.24 -6.07
N HIS A 173 10.03 -16.01 -5.70
CA HIS A 173 8.91 -15.29 -6.29
C HIS A 173 9.42 -14.41 -7.43
N THR A 174 8.88 -14.56 -8.61
CA THR A 174 9.20 -13.69 -9.74
C THR A 174 8.67 -12.27 -9.49
N ARG A 175 9.27 -11.26 -10.16
CA ARG A 175 8.78 -9.87 -10.05
C ARG A 175 7.32 -9.73 -10.46
N SER A 176 6.92 -10.41 -11.52
CA SER A 176 5.53 -10.40 -12.00
C SER A 176 4.56 -11.06 -11.03
N GLU A 177 4.95 -12.16 -10.38
CA GLU A 177 4.14 -12.79 -9.33
C GLU A 177 3.95 -11.86 -8.14
N LEU A 178 5.02 -11.26 -7.61
CA LEU A 178 4.95 -10.30 -6.50
C LEU A 178 4.10 -9.08 -6.86
N LEU A 179 4.25 -8.53 -8.07
CA LEU A 179 3.43 -7.42 -8.54
C LEU A 179 1.96 -7.79 -8.62
N ARG A 180 1.64 -8.98 -9.11
CA ARG A 180 0.27 -9.48 -9.18
C ARG A 180 -0.31 -9.75 -7.79
N GLU A 181 0.46 -10.37 -6.90
CA GLU A 181 -0.04 -10.77 -5.57
C GLU A 181 -0.14 -9.61 -4.60
N VAL A 182 0.85 -8.71 -4.60
CA VAL A 182 0.91 -7.59 -3.66
C VAL A 182 0.17 -6.36 -4.20
N TRP A 183 0.23 -6.07 -5.51
CA TRP A 183 -0.40 -4.89 -6.14
C TRP A 183 -1.55 -5.23 -7.08
N GLY A 184 -1.65 -6.48 -7.59
CA GLY A 184 -2.67 -6.92 -8.54
C GLY A 184 -2.43 -6.43 -9.97
N TYR A 185 -1.23 -6.02 -10.28
CA TYR A 185 -0.87 -5.61 -11.63
C TYR A 185 -0.55 -6.80 -12.51
N SER A 186 -0.89 -6.69 -13.80
CA SER A 186 -0.52 -7.66 -14.84
C SER A 186 0.66 -7.19 -15.71
N ASP A 187 1.16 -5.94 -15.54
CA ASP A 187 2.07 -5.32 -16.50
C ASP A 187 3.47 -5.04 -15.92
N GLU A 188 4.49 -5.18 -16.79
CA GLU A 188 5.93 -4.98 -16.51
C GLU A 188 6.30 -3.54 -16.08
N VAL A 189 5.40 -2.57 -16.25
CA VAL A 189 5.65 -1.14 -15.94
C VAL A 189 5.90 -0.88 -14.45
N ALA A 190 5.49 -1.80 -13.58
CA ALA A 190 5.57 -1.61 -12.12
C ALA A 190 6.83 -2.22 -11.46
N THR A 191 7.81 -2.74 -12.22
CA THR A 191 8.99 -3.41 -11.64
C THR A 191 9.85 -2.50 -10.77
N ARG A 192 9.99 -1.21 -11.13
CA ARG A 192 10.71 -0.22 -10.30
C ARG A 192 10.03 0.02 -8.96
N THR A 193 8.71 -0.10 -8.91
CA THR A 193 7.91 0.02 -7.69
C THR A 193 8.27 -1.08 -6.71
N LEU A 194 8.34 -2.33 -7.16
CA LEU A 194 8.70 -3.48 -6.34
C LEU A 194 10.09 -3.33 -5.71
N ASP A 195 11.10 -2.99 -6.54
CA ASP A 195 12.49 -2.88 -6.08
C ASP A 195 12.62 -1.77 -5.00
N THR A 196 11.86 -0.68 -5.13
CA THR A 196 11.80 0.40 -4.13
C THR A 196 11.19 -0.08 -2.80
N HIS A 197 10.08 -0.83 -2.85
CA HIS A 197 9.46 -1.38 -1.65
C HIS A 197 10.34 -2.43 -0.97
N VAL A 198 11.02 -3.29 -1.74
CA VAL A 198 11.99 -4.25 -1.19
C VAL A 198 13.16 -3.52 -0.50
N LYS A 199 13.70 -2.47 -1.11
CA LYS A 199 14.78 -1.67 -0.51
C LYS A 199 14.34 -1.11 0.85
N ARG A 200 13.18 -0.48 0.94
CA ARG A 200 12.65 0.09 2.18
C ARG A 200 12.33 -0.93 3.24
N LEU A 201 11.73 -2.05 2.81
CA LEU A 201 11.46 -3.16 3.71
C LEU A 201 12.77 -3.64 4.36
N ARG A 202 13.83 -3.80 3.57
CA ARG A 202 15.16 -4.14 4.10
C ARG A 202 15.70 -3.10 5.06
N GLU A 203 15.56 -1.82 4.75
CA GLU A 203 15.99 -0.71 5.62
C GLU A 203 15.26 -0.73 6.97
N LYS A 204 13.93 -0.97 6.97
CA LYS A 204 13.13 -1.07 8.19
C LYS A 204 13.42 -2.31 9.01
N LEU A 205 13.78 -3.41 8.38
CA LEU A 205 14.18 -4.66 9.04
C LEU A 205 15.60 -4.63 9.60
N GLY A 206 16.42 -3.64 9.25
CA GLY A 206 17.82 -3.57 9.67
C GLY A 206 18.60 -4.83 9.28
N ASP A 207 19.29 -5.45 10.23
CA ASP A 207 20.06 -6.70 10.01
C ASP A 207 19.20 -7.85 9.49
N ALA A 208 17.93 -7.91 9.87
CA ALA A 208 17.02 -8.93 9.39
C ALA A 208 16.59 -8.73 7.93
N GLY A 209 16.87 -7.58 7.33
CA GLY A 209 16.64 -7.33 5.89
C GLY A 209 17.41 -8.27 4.97
N ARG A 210 18.51 -8.88 5.43
CA ARG A 210 19.29 -9.89 4.70
C ARG A 210 18.53 -11.20 4.44
N HIS A 211 17.47 -11.48 5.21
CA HIS A 211 16.60 -12.64 4.96
C HIS A 211 15.80 -12.50 3.65
N ILE A 212 15.65 -11.29 3.13
CA ILE A 212 15.08 -11.05 1.80
C ILE A 212 16.23 -11.07 0.79
N VAL A 213 16.35 -12.14 0.05
CA VAL A 213 17.45 -12.38 -0.90
C VAL A 213 17.00 -11.98 -2.30
N THR A 214 17.88 -11.28 -3.05
CA THR A 214 17.64 -10.99 -4.47
C THR A 214 18.14 -12.15 -5.34
N VAL A 215 17.25 -12.74 -6.12
CA VAL A 215 17.57 -13.69 -7.16
C VAL A 215 17.72 -12.94 -8.48
N ARG A 216 18.97 -12.73 -8.91
CA ARG A 216 19.28 -11.93 -10.11
C ARG A 216 18.54 -12.46 -11.33
N GLY A 217 17.95 -11.54 -12.10
CA GLY A 217 17.17 -11.87 -13.31
C GLY A 217 15.77 -12.46 -13.05
N THR A 218 15.45 -12.88 -11.81
CA THR A 218 14.17 -13.55 -11.49
C THR A 218 13.31 -12.69 -10.56
N GLY A 219 13.77 -12.44 -9.32
CA GLY A 219 12.94 -11.76 -8.33
C GLY A 219 13.53 -11.81 -6.93
N TYR A 220 12.71 -12.23 -5.97
CA TYR A 220 13.06 -12.23 -4.56
C TYR A 220 12.62 -13.52 -3.87
N GLN A 221 13.34 -13.88 -2.80
CA GLN A 221 12.98 -14.98 -1.92
C GLN A 221 13.20 -14.58 -0.46
N PHE A 222 12.50 -15.23 0.45
CA PHE A 222 12.78 -15.15 1.88
C PHE A 222 13.51 -16.40 2.32
N CYS A 223 14.56 -16.26 3.12
CA CYS A 223 15.32 -17.36 3.68
C CYS A 223 15.34 -17.25 5.21
N VAL A 224 14.71 -18.19 5.91
CA VAL A 224 14.76 -18.25 7.39
C VAL A 224 16.18 -18.50 7.86
N THR A 225 16.87 -19.45 7.23
CA THR A 225 18.28 -19.71 7.45
C THR A 225 19.08 -19.03 6.35
N LEU A 226 19.93 -18.08 6.73
CA LEU A 226 20.79 -17.41 5.77
C LEU A 226 21.78 -18.41 5.18
N PRO A 227 22.03 -18.38 3.86
CA PRO A 227 23.14 -19.13 3.30
C PRO A 227 24.44 -18.63 3.94
N ASP A 228 25.31 -19.56 4.31
CA ASP A 228 26.66 -19.24 4.79
C ASP A 228 27.35 -18.34 3.76
N SER A 229 27.99 -17.27 4.24
CA SER A 229 28.62 -16.20 3.44
C SER A 229 29.85 -16.71 2.74
#